data_cd1409ffb20a846840ff0b0722ea6943
#
_entry.id   cd1409ffb20a846840ff0b0722ea6943
#
_cell.length_a   1.000
_cell.length_b   1.000
_cell.length_c   1.000
_cell.angle_alpha   90.00
_cell.angle_beta   90.00
_cell.angle_gamma   90.00
#
_symmetry.space_group_name_H-M   'P 1'
#
loop_
_entity.id
_entity.type
_entity.pdbx_description
1 polymer ?
#
loop_
_entity_poly.entity_id
_entity_poly.type
_entity_poly.pdbx_seq_one_letter_code
_entity_poly.pdbx_strand_id
1 'polypeptide(L)'
;ELCETVAGLMHAEKGAILYKKENIVGKSPREIIKMGISMSFIPEDRLGMGLVASMGMTDNMLLKSYKNGKSPFINKKPARELALRLIDTLEIVTPGVTTPVSRLSGGNVQKVLLGREIESEPQLLITAYPVRGLDINSSYTIYDLLNEQKKKGVAVLFIGEDLDVLLELCDRILVCLLYTSPSP
;
A
#
# COMPACT_ATOMS: atom_id res chain seq x y z
N GLU A 1 13.20 -3.71 -4.38
CA GLU A 1 13.68 -5.11 -4.30
C GLU A 1 13.15 -5.86 -3.08
N LEU A 2 13.47 -5.47 -1.80
CA LEU A 2 13.02 -6.20 -0.60
C LEU A 2 11.49 -6.36 -0.55
N CYS A 3 10.75 -5.27 -0.74
CA CYS A 3 9.28 -5.29 -0.74
C CYS A 3 8.71 -6.19 -1.84
N GLU A 4 9.28 -6.14 -3.02
CA GLU A 4 8.88 -6.95 -4.17
C GLU A 4 9.18 -8.43 -3.93
N THR A 5 10.31 -8.72 -3.27
CA THR A 5 10.66 -10.09 -2.87
C THR A 5 9.67 -10.63 -1.83
N VAL A 6 9.31 -9.82 -0.82
CA VAL A 6 8.30 -10.19 0.19
C VAL A 6 6.93 -10.39 -0.45
N ALA A 7 6.59 -9.59 -1.45
CA ALA A 7 5.33 -9.70 -2.19
C ALA A 7 5.31 -10.87 -3.21
N GLY A 8 6.43 -11.57 -3.40
CA GLY A 8 6.56 -12.65 -4.38
C GLY A 8 6.69 -12.19 -5.82
N LEU A 9 7.01 -10.91 -6.04
CA LEU A 9 7.21 -10.30 -7.36
C LEU A 9 8.65 -10.44 -7.84
N MET A 10 9.60 -10.60 -6.92
CA MET A 10 11.00 -10.85 -7.20
C MET A 10 11.50 -12.14 -6.53
N HIS A 11 12.46 -12.77 -7.14
CA HIS A 11 13.08 -13.98 -6.60
C HIS A 11 14.21 -13.62 -5.62
N ALA A 12 14.23 -14.28 -4.45
CA ALA A 12 15.35 -14.14 -3.53
C ALA A 12 16.44 -15.16 -3.89
N GLU A 13 17.69 -14.71 -4.01
CA GLU A 13 18.81 -15.61 -4.29
C GLU A 13 19.15 -16.49 -3.09
N LYS A 14 19.05 -15.93 -1.88
CA LYS A 14 19.38 -16.63 -0.62
C LYS A 14 18.53 -16.10 0.53
N GLY A 15 18.42 -16.88 1.59
CA GLY A 15 17.71 -16.50 2.82
C GLY A 15 16.34 -17.12 2.94
N ALA A 16 15.56 -16.64 3.91
CA ALA A 16 14.21 -17.10 4.19
C ALA A 16 13.33 -15.92 4.62
N ILE A 17 12.07 -15.93 4.20
CA ILE A 17 11.03 -15.03 4.69
C ILE A 17 9.97 -15.90 5.35
N LEU A 18 9.81 -15.75 6.66
CA LEU A 18 8.92 -16.61 7.43
C LEU A 18 7.63 -15.87 7.77
N TYR A 19 6.51 -16.42 7.36
CA TYR A 19 5.18 -16.02 7.82
C TYR A 19 4.57 -17.16 8.65
N LYS A 20 4.29 -16.91 9.93
CA LYS A 20 3.77 -17.94 10.86
C LYS A 20 4.56 -19.27 10.80
N LYS A 21 5.88 -19.20 10.74
CA LYS A 21 6.84 -20.32 10.61
C LYS A 21 6.89 -21.00 9.22
N GLU A 22 6.10 -20.59 8.27
CA GLU A 22 6.15 -21.09 6.90
C GLU A 22 7.01 -20.18 6.02
N ASN A 23 7.95 -20.77 5.26
CA ASN A 23 8.81 -20.01 4.35
C ASN A 23 8.04 -19.66 3.08
N ILE A 24 7.96 -18.36 2.77
CA ILE A 24 7.28 -17.82 1.59
C ILE A 24 8.23 -17.45 0.44
N VAL A 25 9.56 -17.60 0.62
CA VAL A 25 10.53 -17.34 -0.45
C VAL A 25 10.26 -18.26 -1.63
N GLY A 26 10.26 -17.68 -2.82
CA GLY A 26 10.02 -18.40 -4.08
C GLY A 26 8.56 -18.69 -4.39
N LYS A 27 7.63 -18.35 -3.47
CA LYS A 27 6.20 -18.46 -3.76
C LYS A 27 5.75 -17.28 -4.62
N SER A 28 4.88 -17.56 -5.57
CA SER A 28 4.21 -16.53 -6.37
C SER A 28 3.21 -15.72 -5.54
N PRO A 29 2.84 -14.48 -5.95
CA PRO A 29 1.81 -13.70 -5.27
C PRO A 29 0.48 -14.46 -5.11
N ARG A 30 0.12 -15.31 -6.08
CA ARG A 30 -1.09 -16.14 -6.01
C ARG A 30 -1.00 -17.23 -4.92
N GLU A 31 0.17 -17.83 -4.74
CA GLU A 31 0.39 -18.82 -3.68
C GLU A 31 0.35 -18.16 -2.31
N ILE A 32 0.99 -16.98 -2.17
CA ILE A 32 0.96 -16.19 -0.94
C ILE A 32 -0.49 -15.84 -0.55
N ILE A 33 -1.30 -15.39 -1.49
CA ILE A 33 -2.74 -15.13 -1.26
C ILE A 33 -3.50 -16.41 -0.86
N LYS A 34 -3.22 -17.56 -1.50
CA LYS A 34 -3.85 -18.86 -1.16
C LYS A 34 -3.50 -19.35 0.24
N MET A 35 -2.36 -18.95 0.79
CA MET A 35 -1.98 -19.22 2.18
C MET A 35 -2.77 -18.38 3.19
N GLY A 36 -3.68 -17.53 2.73
CA GLY A 36 -4.47 -16.63 3.56
C GLY A 36 -3.72 -15.39 4.03
N ILE A 37 -2.58 -15.08 3.39
CA ILE A 37 -1.84 -13.86 3.69
C ILE A 37 -2.48 -12.71 2.91
N SER A 38 -3.22 -11.89 3.63
CA SER A 38 -3.73 -10.63 3.09
C SER A 38 -2.61 -9.59 3.16
N MET A 39 -2.09 -9.22 2.00
CA MET A 39 -0.97 -8.28 1.86
C MET A 39 -1.41 -7.09 1.01
N SER A 40 -1.13 -5.90 1.51
CA SER A 40 -1.30 -4.66 0.76
C SER A 40 0.08 -4.02 0.51
N PHE A 41 0.26 -3.47 -0.69
CA PHE A 41 1.50 -2.85 -1.09
C PHE A 41 1.26 -1.42 -1.57
N ILE A 42 1.96 -0.48 -0.93
CA ILE A 42 1.94 0.94 -1.26
C ILE A 42 3.29 1.29 -1.86
N PRO A 43 3.39 1.34 -3.20
CA PRO A 43 4.63 1.66 -3.90
C PRO A 43 4.97 3.15 -3.81
N GLU A 44 6.22 3.47 -4.06
CA GLU A 44 6.69 4.84 -4.24
C GLU A 44 6.01 5.51 -5.45
N ASP A 45 5.93 4.80 -6.57
CA ASP A 45 5.20 5.26 -7.76
C ASP A 45 3.69 4.99 -7.61
N ARG A 46 3.01 6.01 -7.12
CA ARG A 46 1.58 5.97 -6.82
C ARG A 46 0.69 5.73 -8.04
N LEU A 47 1.04 6.34 -9.17
CA LEU A 47 0.22 6.37 -10.38
C LEU A 47 0.68 5.40 -11.46
N GLY A 48 1.92 4.90 -11.37
CA GLY A 48 2.43 3.86 -12.27
C GLY A 48 2.17 2.44 -11.76
N MET A 49 2.29 2.24 -10.43
CA MET A 49 2.17 0.92 -9.81
C MET A 49 1.01 0.81 -8.81
N GLY A 50 0.62 1.91 -8.17
CA GLY A 50 -0.38 1.90 -7.11
C GLY A 50 -1.81 2.05 -7.63
N LEU A 51 -2.09 3.10 -8.37
CA LEU A 51 -3.40 3.47 -8.90
C LEU A 51 -3.36 3.58 -10.43
N VAL A 52 -4.50 3.40 -11.07
CA VAL A 52 -4.65 3.69 -12.49
C VAL A 52 -4.95 5.17 -12.66
N ALA A 53 -3.99 5.94 -13.15
CA ALA A 53 -3.99 7.40 -13.22
C ALA A 53 -5.21 8.00 -13.94
N SER A 54 -5.66 7.36 -15.03
CA SER A 54 -6.78 7.81 -15.85
C SER A 54 -8.16 7.48 -15.27
N MET A 55 -8.23 6.62 -14.25
CA MET A 55 -9.47 6.20 -13.61
C MET A 55 -9.81 7.09 -12.41
N GLY A 56 -11.10 7.24 -12.11
CA GLY A 56 -11.58 7.87 -10.88
C GLY A 56 -11.42 6.99 -9.66
N MET A 57 -11.72 7.55 -8.48
CA MET A 57 -11.63 6.81 -7.20
C MET A 57 -12.50 5.55 -7.23
N THR A 58 -13.75 5.63 -7.68
CA THR A 58 -14.67 4.48 -7.76
C THR A 58 -14.07 3.30 -8.51
N ASP A 59 -13.50 3.56 -9.70
CA ASP A 59 -12.95 2.49 -10.52
C ASP A 59 -11.65 1.94 -9.93
N ASN A 60 -10.82 2.79 -9.31
CA ASN A 60 -9.63 2.34 -8.58
C ASN A 60 -9.98 1.46 -7.35
N MET A 61 -11.07 1.77 -6.61
CA MET A 61 -11.56 0.90 -5.53
C MET A 61 -12.07 -0.43 -6.06
N LEU A 62 -12.75 -0.40 -7.21
CA LEU A 62 -13.30 -1.58 -7.84
C LEU A 62 -12.23 -2.60 -8.25
N LEU A 63 -11.03 -2.16 -8.64
CA LEU A 63 -9.93 -3.05 -9.02
C LEU A 63 -9.56 -4.09 -7.94
N LYS A 64 -9.77 -3.77 -6.67
CA LYS A 64 -9.54 -4.73 -5.54
C LYS A 64 -10.73 -5.64 -5.28
N SER A 65 -11.95 -5.21 -5.59
CA SER A 65 -13.18 -5.85 -5.15
C SER A 65 -14.03 -6.50 -6.26
N TYR A 66 -13.69 -6.30 -7.54
CA TYR A 66 -14.53 -6.76 -8.66
C TYR A 66 -14.78 -8.28 -8.69
N LYS A 67 -13.88 -9.09 -8.10
CA LYS A 67 -14.02 -10.54 -8.04
C LYS A 67 -14.92 -11.04 -6.90
N ASN A 68 -15.28 -10.17 -5.95
CA ASN A 68 -16.05 -10.54 -4.77
C ASN A 68 -17.56 -10.69 -5.07
N GLY A 69 -18.00 -10.29 -6.25
CA GLY A 69 -19.39 -10.43 -6.71
C GLY A 69 -19.70 -11.82 -7.24
N LYS A 70 -20.89 -12.34 -6.89
CA LYS A 70 -21.42 -13.61 -7.43
C LYS A 70 -22.14 -13.43 -8.78
N SER A 71 -22.31 -12.19 -9.25
CA SER A 71 -23.01 -11.84 -10.49
C SER A 71 -22.04 -11.78 -11.68
N PRO A 72 -22.46 -12.15 -12.89
CA PRO A 72 -21.69 -11.93 -14.11
C PRO A 72 -21.53 -10.43 -14.44
N PHE A 73 -22.34 -9.57 -13.83
CA PHE A 73 -22.26 -8.12 -14.00
C PHE A 73 -21.51 -7.45 -12.86
N ILE A 74 -20.67 -6.46 -13.22
CA ILE A 74 -19.91 -5.68 -12.26
C ILE A 74 -20.83 -4.71 -11.52
N ASN A 75 -20.91 -4.83 -10.19
CA ASN A 75 -21.60 -3.88 -9.34
C ASN A 75 -20.61 -2.82 -8.82
N LYS A 76 -20.76 -1.57 -9.31
CA LYS A 76 -19.92 -0.43 -8.89
C LYS A 76 -20.39 0.24 -7.60
N LYS A 77 -21.59 -0.10 -7.09
CA LYS A 77 -22.18 0.58 -5.93
C LYS A 77 -21.31 0.49 -4.67
N PRO A 78 -20.81 -0.69 -4.24
CA PRO A 78 -19.96 -0.79 -3.06
C PRO A 78 -18.65 0.01 -3.20
N ALA A 79 -18.03 -0.04 -4.39
CA ALA A 79 -16.80 0.71 -4.65
C ALA A 79 -17.02 2.23 -4.61
N ARG A 80 -18.18 2.70 -5.08
CA ARG A 80 -18.58 4.10 -5.00
C ARG A 80 -18.86 4.54 -3.56
N GLU A 81 -19.54 3.73 -2.78
CA GLU A 81 -19.79 3.99 -1.36
C GLU A 81 -18.49 4.05 -0.58
N LEU A 82 -17.54 3.13 -0.84
CA LEU A 82 -16.20 3.18 -0.27
C LEU A 82 -15.47 4.47 -0.64
N ALA A 83 -15.47 4.86 -1.92
CA ALA A 83 -14.82 6.08 -2.38
C ALA A 83 -15.38 7.33 -1.68
N LEU A 84 -16.71 7.43 -1.52
CA LEU A 84 -17.35 8.52 -0.78
C LEU A 84 -16.95 8.54 0.69
N ARG A 85 -16.97 7.39 1.36
CA ARG A 85 -16.53 7.26 2.76
C ARG A 85 -15.08 7.69 2.93
N LEU A 86 -14.16 7.30 2.03
CA LEU A 86 -12.76 7.69 2.09
C LEU A 86 -12.57 9.20 1.86
N ILE A 87 -13.39 9.85 1.03
CA ILE A 87 -13.37 11.31 0.87
C ILE A 87 -13.63 11.98 2.21
N ASP A 88 -14.66 11.54 2.92
CA ASP A 88 -15.05 12.12 4.20
C ASP A 88 -14.05 11.81 5.31
N THR A 89 -13.64 10.53 5.44
CA THR A 89 -12.78 10.08 6.55
C THR A 89 -11.33 10.52 6.43
N LEU A 90 -10.80 10.66 5.22
CA LEU A 90 -9.42 11.07 4.95
C LEU A 90 -9.32 12.52 4.44
N GLU A 91 -10.44 13.25 4.43
CA GLU A 91 -10.49 14.63 3.96
C GLU A 91 -9.82 14.79 2.58
N ILE A 92 -10.23 13.93 1.61
CA ILE A 92 -9.66 13.95 0.27
C ILE A 92 -10.30 15.08 -0.53
N VAL A 93 -9.48 16.02 -0.96
CA VAL A 93 -9.93 17.14 -1.81
C VAL A 93 -10.03 16.66 -3.25
N THR A 94 -11.26 16.54 -3.75
CA THR A 94 -11.57 16.09 -5.12
C THR A 94 -12.87 16.72 -5.62
N PRO A 95 -12.99 17.02 -6.93
CA PRO A 95 -14.28 17.43 -7.53
C PRO A 95 -15.36 16.33 -7.48
N GLY A 96 -14.95 15.07 -7.37
CA GLY A 96 -15.87 13.93 -7.28
C GLY A 96 -15.20 12.58 -7.50
N VAL A 97 -15.92 11.49 -7.16
CA VAL A 97 -15.42 10.11 -7.20
C VAL A 97 -15.09 9.58 -8.60
N THR A 98 -15.54 10.27 -9.64
CA THR A 98 -15.26 9.92 -11.04
C THR A 98 -14.10 10.72 -11.63
N THR A 99 -13.60 11.73 -10.92
CA THR A 99 -12.45 12.52 -11.35
C THR A 99 -11.22 11.62 -11.44
N PRO A 100 -10.49 11.60 -12.57
CA PRO A 100 -9.25 10.87 -12.71
C PRO A 100 -8.28 11.21 -11.57
N VAL A 101 -7.71 10.19 -10.93
CA VAL A 101 -6.83 10.40 -9.77
C VAL A 101 -5.55 11.16 -10.12
N SER A 102 -5.14 11.16 -11.38
CA SER A 102 -4.03 11.99 -11.90
C SER A 102 -4.27 13.50 -11.79
N ARG A 103 -5.52 13.93 -11.56
CA ARG A 103 -5.86 15.35 -11.38
C ARG A 103 -5.84 15.79 -9.91
N LEU A 104 -5.61 14.87 -8.99
CA LEU A 104 -5.52 15.16 -7.57
C LEU A 104 -4.09 15.60 -7.19
N SER A 105 -3.95 16.32 -6.08
CA SER A 105 -2.62 16.59 -5.51
C SER A 105 -1.95 15.30 -5.05
N GLY A 106 -0.62 15.30 -4.92
CA GLY A 106 0.14 14.13 -4.48
C GLY A 106 -0.34 13.57 -3.14
N GLY A 107 -0.67 14.44 -2.17
CA GLY A 107 -1.22 14.03 -0.88
C GLY A 107 -2.58 13.35 -1.01
N ASN A 108 -3.48 13.88 -1.85
CA ASN A 108 -4.78 13.26 -2.08
C ASN A 108 -4.66 11.93 -2.82
N VAL A 109 -3.76 11.82 -3.81
CA VAL A 109 -3.46 10.54 -4.48
C VAL A 109 -2.99 9.49 -3.45
N GLN A 110 -2.12 9.89 -2.52
CA GLN A 110 -1.61 9.01 -1.47
C GLN A 110 -2.71 8.56 -0.52
N LYS A 111 -3.59 9.47 -0.10
CA LYS A 111 -4.76 9.17 0.74
C LYS A 111 -5.70 8.17 0.05
N VAL A 112 -5.95 8.34 -1.25
CA VAL A 112 -6.75 7.40 -2.06
C VAL A 112 -6.11 6.01 -2.09
N LEU A 113 -4.80 5.94 -2.35
CA LEU A 113 -4.06 4.68 -2.41
C LEU A 113 -4.07 3.98 -1.05
N LEU A 114 -3.67 4.69 0.01
CA LEU A 114 -3.60 4.13 1.35
C LEU A 114 -4.98 3.69 1.86
N GLY A 115 -6.02 4.52 1.66
CA GLY A 115 -7.38 4.18 2.03
C GLY A 115 -7.88 2.91 1.36
N ARG A 116 -7.60 2.72 0.06
CA ARG A 116 -7.92 1.50 -0.67
C ARG A 116 -7.22 0.27 -0.09
N GLU A 117 -5.94 0.40 0.23
CA GLU A 117 -5.14 -0.72 0.75
C GLU A 117 -5.55 -1.09 2.18
N ILE A 118 -5.85 -0.12 3.03
CA ILE A 118 -6.31 -0.34 4.41
C ILE A 118 -7.69 -1.00 4.45
N GLU A 119 -8.60 -0.59 3.57
CA GLU A 119 -9.97 -1.15 3.52
C GLU A 119 -9.99 -2.64 3.16
N SER A 120 -8.91 -3.17 2.56
CA SER A 120 -8.76 -4.60 2.31
C SER A 120 -8.43 -5.42 3.57
N GLU A 121 -8.34 -4.78 4.75
CA GLU A 121 -8.02 -5.38 6.05
C GLU A 121 -6.77 -6.28 5.97
N PRO A 122 -5.61 -5.74 5.56
CA PRO A 122 -4.41 -6.54 5.37
C PRO A 122 -3.86 -7.06 6.70
N GLN A 123 -3.22 -8.22 6.67
CA GLN A 123 -2.41 -8.73 7.77
C GLN A 123 -0.98 -8.17 7.71
N LEU A 124 -0.53 -7.82 6.53
CA LEU A 124 0.75 -7.18 6.26
C LEU A 124 0.56 -6.01 5.31
N LEU A 125 0.97 -4.82 5.74
CA LEU A 125 1.00 -3.61 4.95
C LEU A 125 2.45 -3.27 4.64
N ILE A 126 2.81 -3.29 3.36
CA ILE A 126 4.14 -2.91 2.88
C ILE A 126 4.03 -1.51 2.30
N THR A 127 4.88 -0.60 2.74
CA THR A 127 4.89 0.77 2.25
C THR A 127 6.31 1.26 1.98
N ALA A 128 6.53 1.71 0.75
CA ALA A 128 7.81 2.24 0.30
C ALA A 128 7.70 3.75 0.04
N TYR A 129 8.44 4.53 0.83
CA TYR A 129 8.49 6.00 0.73
C TYR A 129 7.12 6.68 0.69
N PRO A 130 6.20 6.37 1.61
CA PRO A 130 4.79 6.74 1.49
C PRO A 130 4.53 8.25 1.53
N VAL A 131 5.45 9.03 2.08
CA VAL A 131 5.32 10.49 2.21
C VAL A 131 6.23 11.28 1.26
N ARG A 132 6.99 10.60 0.42
CA ARG A 132 7.93 11.28 -0.48
C ARG A 132 7.21 12.27 -1.39
N GLY A 133 7.69 13.53 -1.39
CA GLY A 133 7.09 14.61 -2.18
C GLY A 133 5.72 15.09 -1.70
N LEU A 134 5.36 14.84 -0.45
CA LEU A 134 4.17 15.39 0.18
C LEU A 134 4.53 16.61 1.06
N ASP A 135 3.54 17.45 1.30
CA ASP A 135 3.62 18.49 2.32
C ASP A 135 3.58 17.89 3.73
N ILE A 136 4.00 18.68 4.72
CA ILE A 136 4.12 18.24 6.12
C ILE A 136 2.79 17.72 6.66
N ASN A 137 1.68 18.42 6.43
CA ASN A 137 0.38 18.04 6.96
C ASN A 137 -0.12 16.71 6.37
N SER A 138 0.04 16.55 5.05
CA SER A 138 -0.27 15.28 4.37
C SER A 138 0.60 14.14 4.88
N SER A 139 1.87 14.38 5.20
CA SER A 139 2.78 13.38 5.75
C SER A 139 2.32 12.88 7.12
N TYR A 140 1.95 13.78 8.04
CA TYR A 140 1.43 13.42 9.36
C TYR A 140 0.13 12.60 9.24
N THR A 141 -0.78 12.98 8.36
CA THR A 141 -2.00 12.20 8.12
C THR A 141 -1.67 10.75 7.71
N ILE A 142 -0.67 10.55 6.86
CA ILE A 142 -0.22 9.22 6.44
C ILE A 142 0.39 8.43 7.60
N TYR A 143 1.22 9.09 8.44
CA TYR A 143 1.81 8.46 9.62
C TYR A 143 0.75 8.03 10.63
N ASP A 144 -0.24 8.86 10.89
CA ASP A 144 -1.36 8.53 11.77
C ASP A 144 -2.13 7.30 11.28
N LEU A 145 -2.43 7.24 9.99
CA LEU A 145 -3.09 6.09 9.37
C LEU A 145 -2.27 4.80 9.51
N LEU A 146 -0.95 4.85 9.34
CA LEU A 146 -0.07 3.69 9.52
C LEU A 146 -0.04 3.25 10.99
N ASN A 147 0.04 4.21 11.93
CA ASN A 147 -0.01 3.94 13.36
C ASN A 147 -1.34 3.32 13.80
N GLU A 148 -2.45 3.76 13.22
CA GLU A 148 -3.75 3.13 13.46
C GLU A 148 -3.79 1.67 12.99
N GLN A 149 -3.19 1.37 11.84
CA GLN A 149 -3.09 -0.02 11.36
C GLN A 149 -2.25 -0.86 12.32
N LYS A 150 -1.12 -0.35 12.80
CA LYS A 150 -0.29 -1.00 13.81
C LYS A 150 -1.09 -1.28 15.10
N LYS A 151 -1.86 -0.33 15.60
CA LYS A 151 -2.74 -0.50 16.78
C LYS A 151 -3.81 -1.58 16.57
N LYS A 152 -4.27 -1.78 15.33
CA LYS A 152 -5.20 -2.87 14.95
C LYS A 152 -4.51 -4.23 14.81
N GLY A 153 -3.20 -4.33 15.01
CA GLY A 153 -2.43 -5.57 14.92
C GLY A 153 -1.95 -5.91 13.51
N VAL A 154 -2.05 -4.98 12.56
CA VAL A 154 -1.48 -5.14 11.22
C VAL A 154 0.03 -5.01 11.31
N ALA A 155 0.77 -5.96 10.73
CA ALA A 155 2.21 -5.82 10.56
C ALA A 155 2.50 -4.78 9.48
N VAL A 156 3.32 -3.77 9.80
CA VAL A 156 3.69 -2.71 8.85
C VAL A 156 5.17 -2.81 8.53
N LEU A 157 5.51 -3.08 7.27
CA LEU A 157 6.87 -2.97 6.75
C LEU A 157 7.02 -1.59 6.09
N PHE A 158 7.65 -0.67 6.82
CA PHE A 158 7.86 0.70 6.38
C PHE A 158 9.29 0.86 5.82
N ILE A 159 9.41 1.39 4.61
CA ILE A 159 10.69 1.80 4.02
C ILE A 159 10.69 3.31 3.87
N GLY A 160 11.68 3.96 4.47
CA GLY A 160 11.87 5.41 4.44
C GLY A 160 13.34 5.77 4.58
N GLU A 161 13.64 7.04 4.34
CA GLU A 161 15.00 7.59 4.41
C GLU A 161 15.20 8.54 5.60
N ASP A 162 14.11 9.02 6.20
CA ASP A 162 14.15 9.94 7.33
C ASP A 162 14.27 9.14 8.64
N LEU A 163 15.42 9.27 9.30
CA LEU A 163 15.72 8.53 10.52
C LEU A 163 14.82 8.95 11.70
N ASP A 164 14.50 10.24 11.82
CA ASP A 164 13.66 10.73 12.92
C ASP A 164 12.25 10.16 12.82
N VAL A 165 11.71 10.11 11.62
CA VAL A 165 10.42 9.46 11.34
C VAL A 165 10.47 7.95 11.63
N LEU A 166 11.54 7.26 11.24
CA LEU A 166 11.70 5.83 11.51
C LEU A 166 11.76 5.55 13.02
N LEU A 167 12.49 6.39 13.79
CA LEU A 167 12.60 6.26 15.23
C LEU A 167 11.25 6.49 15.95
N GLU A 168 10.42 7.37 15.44
CA GLU A 168 9.10 7.67 16.00
C GLU A 168 8.05 6.60 15.67
N LEU A 169 8.05 6.10 14.43
CA LEU A 169 6.98 5.20 13.94
C LEU A 169 7.26 3.72 14.15
N CYS A 170 8.54 3.30 14.09
CA CYS A 170 8.89 1.89 14.01
C CYS A 170 9.26 1.31 15.37
N ASP A 171 8.77 0.10 15.68
CA ASP A 171 9.18 -0.64 16.88
C ASP A 171 10.56 -1.31 16.69
N ARG A 172 10.95 -1.53 15.44
CA ARG A 172 12.25 -2.12 15.06
C ARG A 172 12.73 -1.48 13.78
N ILE A 173 14.01 -1.13 13.73
CA ILE A 173 14.66 -0.53 12.55
C ILE A 173 15.73 -1.48 12.05
N LEU A 174 15.74 -1.71 10.76
CA LEU A 174 16.79 -2.41 10.04
C LEU A 174 17.54 -1.40 9.18
N VAL A 175 18.82 -1.20 9.46
CA VAL A 175 19.69 -0.37 8.63
C VAL A 175 20.41 -1.27 7.63
N CYS A 176 20.17 -1.03 6.34
CA CYS A 176 20.82 -1.76 5.25
C CYS A 176 21.82 -0.83 4.57
N LEU A 177 23.10 -1.17 4.66
CA LEU A 177 24.17 -0.51 3.91
C LEU A 177 24.47 -1.33 2.66
N LEU A 178 23.99 -0.86 1.51
CA LEU A 178 24.38 -1.43 0.22
C LEU A 178 25.71 -0.78 -0.19
N TYR A 179 26.80 -1.49 0.04
CA TYR A 179 28.02 -1.24 -0.72
C TYR A 179 27.74 -1.70 -2.15
N THR A 180 27.42 -0.74 -3.01
CA THR A 180 27.49 -1.01 -4.43
C THR A 180 28.88 -1.51 -4.74
N SER A 181 28.91 -2.65 -5.36
CA SER A 181 29.97 -3.34 -6.05
C SER A 181 31.24 -2.56 -6.29
N PRO A 182 32.40 -3.21 -6.15
CA PRO A 182 33.62 -2.65 -6.65
C PRO A 182 33.41 -2.27 -8.10
N SER A 183 33.70 -1.03 -8.40
CA SER A 183 33.96 -0.57 -9.76
C SER A 183 34.92 -1.52 -10.44
N PRO A 184 34.71 -1.84 -11.70
CA PRO A 184 35.60 -2.70 -12.47
C PRO A 184 37.02 -2.15 -12.53
#